data_2cdb474d4e0c85115f51dae299c77ef2
#
_entry.id   2cdb474d4e0c85115f51dae299c77ef2
#
_cell.length_a   1.000
_cell.length_b   1.000
_cell.length_c   1.000
_cell.angle_alpha   90.00
_cell.angle_beta   90.00
_cell.angle_gamma   90.00
#
_symmetry.space_group_name_H-M   'P 1'
#
loop_
_entity.id
_entity.type
_entity.pdbx_description
1 polymer ?
#
loop_
_entity_poly.entity_id
_entity_poly.type
_entity_poly.pdbx_seq_one_letter_code
_entity_poly.pdbx_strand_id
1 'polypeptide(L)'
;LHQSALVAFCYHMPFYEWDNPENLVIPKNCKLVGVELTDNSINLPSFRHPMNCVYMLGPEKGSLSNEIQQRCDYLVKIPTKFCINVGLACALTLYDRSIMLGGHPERPVKIGGPNENWVKPQKR
;
A
#
# COMPACT_ATOMS: atom_id res chain seq x y z
N LEU A 1 12.84 -19.96 -7.82
CA LEU A 1 12.82 -18.83 -6.91
C LEU A 1 11.49 -18.11 -7.00
N HIS A 2 10.86 -18.02 -5.88
CA HIS A 2 9.56 -17.41 -5.79
C HIS A 2 9.66 -15.92 -5.98
N GLN A 3 8.94 -15.40 -6.95
CA GLN A 3 8.70 -13.99 -7.05
C GLN A 3 7.35 -13.72 -6.42
N SER A 4 7.35 -13.76 -5.10
CA SER A 4 6.12 -13.50 -4.37
C SER A 4 5.61 -12.12 -4.64
N ALA A 5 4.33 -12.01 -4.88
CA ALA A 5 3.70 -10.76 -5.22
C ALA A 5 3.29 -9.95 -3.99
N LEU A 6 3.58 -10.43 -2.78
CA LEU A 6 3.05 -9.80 -1.60
C LEU A 6 3.97 -9.98 -0.41
N VAL A 7 3.99 -8.98 0.47
CA VAL A 7 4.80 -8.99 1.69
C VAL A 7 3.92 -8.80 2.91
N ALA A 8 4.07 -9.68 3.90
CA ALA A 8 3.32 -9.59 5.14
C ALA A 8 3.99 -8.63 6.13
N PHE A 9 3.17 -7.82 6.78
CA PHE A 9 3.64 -6.95 7.84
C PHE A 9 3.00 -7.18 9.16
N CYS A 10 1.85 -7.78 9.17
CA CYS A 10 1.00 -7.72 10.34
C CYS A 10 0.26 -9.03 10.51
N TYR A 11 0.21 -9.51 11.73
CA TYR A 11 -0.50 -10.75 12.05
C TYR A 11 -2.01 -10.61 11.92
N HIS A 12 -2.51 -9.39 11.81
CA HIS A 12 -3.94 -9.12 11.74
C HIS A 12 -4.45 -8.93 10.31
N MET A 13 -3.55 -9.00 9.33
CA MET A 13 -3.89 -8.83 7.94
C MET A 13 -3.63 -10.11 7.17
N PRO A 14 -4.62 -10.62 6.42
CA PRO A 14 -4.38 -11.77 5.57
C PRO A 14 -3.29 -11.48 4.54
N PHE A 15 -2.41 -12.42 4.39
CA PHE A 15 -1.27 -12.33 3.50
C PHE A 15 -1.22 -13.58 2.64
N TYR A 16 -1.04 -13.38 1.33
CA TYR A 16 -1.01 -14.47 0.38
C TYR A 16 0.14 -14.30 -0.58
N GLU A 17 0.71 -15.42 -1.02
CA GLU A 17 1.72 -15.45 -2.07
C GLU A 17 1.22 -16.31 -3.21
N TRP A 18 1.40 -15.83 -4.43
CA TRP A 18 1.09 -16.60 -5.63
C TRP A 18 2.31 -16.66 -6.51
N ASP A 19 2.62 -17.87 -6.96
CA ASP A 19 3.73 -18.10 -7.87
C ASP A 19 3.33 -17.85 -9.33
N ASN A 20 2.04 -17.91 -9.60
CA ASN A 20 1.52 -17.86 -10.96
C ASN A 20 0.23 -17.03 -11.01
N PRO A 21 0.14 -16.07 -11.93
CA PRO A 21 -1.07 -15.26 -12.08
C PRO A 21 -2.34 -16.07 -12.31
N GLU A 22 -2.21 -17.25 -12.92
CA GLU A 22 -3.36 -18.11 -13.16
C GLU A 22 -4.02 -18.61 -11.87
N ASN A 23 -3.25 -18.69 -10.80
CA ASN A 23 -3.73 -19.17 -9.51
C ASN A 23 -4.30 -18.05 -8.64
N LEU A 24 -4.28 -16.83 -9.13
CA LEU A 24 -4.73 -15.68 -8.37
C LEU A 24 -6.26 -15.68 -8.28
N VAL A 25 -6.76 -15.84 -7.07
CA VAL A 25 -8.18 -15.80 -6.78
C VAL A 25 -8.44 -14.62 -5.86
N ILE A 26 -9.26 -13.70 -6.33
CA ILE A 26 -9.62 -12.51 -5.56
C ILE A 26 -10.97 -12.75 -4.90
N PRO A 27 -11.12 -12.47 -3.60
CA PRO A 27 -12.40 -12.60 -2.93
C PRO A 27 -13.49 -11.81 -3.64
N LYS A 28 -14.68 -12.37 -3.64
CA LYS A 28 -15.84 -11.71 -4.23
C LYS A 28 -16.08 -10.37 -3.54
N ASN A 29 -16.41 -9.36 -4.31
CA ASN A 29 -16.66 -8.00 -3.85
C ASN A 29 -15.39 -7.26 -3.38
N CYS A 30 -14.22 -7.79 -3.67
CA CYS A 30 -12.96 -7.08 -3.46
C CYS A 30 -12.43 -6.53 -4.77
N LYS A 31 -11.93 -5.32 -4.72
CA LYS A 31 -11.19 -4.74 -5.85
C LYS A 31 -9.73 -5.15 -5.75
N LEU A 32 -9.08 -5.28 -6.90
CA LEU A 32 -7.66 -5.55 -6.95
C LEU A 32 -6.92 -4.26 -7.26
N VAL A 33 -6.06 -3.86 -6.35
CA VAL A 33 -5.26 -2.65 -6.48
C VAL A 33 -3.80 -3.05 -6.61
N GLY A 34 -3.22 -2.80 -7.77
CA GLY A 34 -1.80 -3.06 -7.99
C GLY A 34 -0.96 -1.86 -7.62
N VAL A 35 0.16 -2.10 -6.96
CA VAL A 35 1.13 -1.06 -6.61
C VAL A 35 2.29 -1.17 -7.58
N GLU A 36 2.37 -0.24 -8.54
CA GLU A 36 3.36 -0.30 -9.60
C GLU A 36 3.69 1.09 -10.12
N LEU A 37 4.95 1.33 -10.36
CA LEU A 37 5.42 2.62 -10.90
C LEU A 37 5.29 2.62 -12.42
N THR A 38 4.11 2.98 -12.90
CA THR A 38 3.87 3.12 -14.34
C THR A 38 3.23 4.48 -14.62
N ASP A 39 3.29 4.90 -15.89
CA ASP A 39 2.71 6.19 -16.29
C ASP A 39 1.19 6.22 -16.09
N ASN A 40 0.54 5.07 -16.16
CA ASN A 40 -0.89 4.96 -16.01
C ASN A 40 -1.36 4.81 -14.56
N SER A 41 -0.42 4.75 -13.63
CA SER A 41 -0.78 4.57 -12.22
C SER A 41 -1.21 5.88 -11.59
N ILE A 42 -2.20 5.78 -10.70
CA ILE A 42 -2.68 6.92 -9.94
C ILE A 42 -1.69 7.19 -8.81
N ASN A 43 -1.36 8.44 -8.58
CA ASN A 43 -0.52 8.81 -7.43
C ASN A 43 -1.23 8.45 -6.13
N LEU A 44 -0.53 7.74 -5.26
CA LEU A 44 -1.11 7.26 -4.00
C LEU A 44 -1.82 8.36 -3.19
N PRO A 45 -1.24 9.58 -3.04
CA PRO A 45 -1.92 10.62 -2.29
C PRO A 45 -3.25 11.10 -2.90
N SER A 46 -3.47 10.77 -4.17
CA SER A 46 -4.69 11.15 -4.89
C SER A 46 -5.64 9.99 -5.11
N PHE A 47 -5.35 8.85 -4.50
CA PHE A 47 -6.14 7.64 -4.67
C PHE A 47 -7.14 7.47 -3.55
N ARG A 48 -8.40 7.23 -3.91
CA ARG A 48 -9.41 6.87 -2.92
C ARG A 48 -9.47 5.36 -2.80
N HIS A 49 -9.05 4.85 -1.67
CA HIS A 49 -9.00 3.41 -1.44
C HIS A 49 -10.39 2.79 -1.38
N PRO A 50 -10.62 1.67 -2.07
CA PRO A 50 -11.86 0.92 -1.90
C PRO A 50 -12.00 0.40 -0.47
N MET A 51 -13.24 0.26 -0.01
CA MET A 51 -13.47 -0.30 1.33
C MET A 51 -12.98 -1.74 1.43
N ASN A 52 -13.20 -2.52 0.37
CA ASN A 52 -12.77 -3.91 0.31
C ASN A 52 -11.85 -4.08 -0.88
N CYS A 53 -10.60 -4.38 -0.62
CA CYS A 53 -9.65 -4.56 -1.72
C CYS A 53 -8.51 -5.47 -1.32
N VAL A 54 -7.83 -5.95 -2.34
CA VAL A 54 -6.58 -6.69 -2.22
C VAL A 54 -5.51 -5.82 -2.85
N TYR A 55 -4.41 -5.59 -2.13
CA TYR A 55 -3.26 -4.90 -2.70
C TYR A 55 -2.28 -5.93 -3.23
N MET A 56 -1.90 -5.74 -4.48
CA MET A 56 -0.95 -6.61 -5.16
C MET A 56 0.36 -5.85 -5.35
N LEU A 57 1.42 -6.42 -4.79
CA LEU A 57 2.75 -5.85 -4.95
C LEU A 57 3.60 -6.80 -5.77
N GLY A 58 4.46 -6.23 -6.58
CA GLY A 58 5.37 -7.00 -7.41
C GLY A 58 6.51 -7.61 -6.62
N PRO A 59 7.36 -8.38 -7.29
CA PRO A 59 8.55 -8.94 -6.67
C PRO A 59 9.55 -7.83 -6.31
N GLU A 60 10.50 -8.16 -5.45
CA GLU A 60 11.55 -7.21 -5.06
C GLU A 60 12.34 -6.71 -6.25
N LYS A 61 12.52 -7.56 -7.25
CA LYS A 61 13.20 -7.20 -8.50
C LYS A 61 12.22 -7.38 -9.64
N GLY A 62 12.00 -6.31 -10.37
CA GLY A 62 11.09 -6.33 -11.50
C GLY A 62 9.77 -5.66 -11.20
N SER A 63 8.80 -5.92 -12.02
CA SER A 63 7.50 -5.28 -11.98
C SER A 63 6.39 -6.32 -11.99
N LEU A 64 5.17 -5.89 -11.69
CA LEU A 64 3.99 -6.71 -11.93
C LEU A 64 3.90 -7.01 -13.42
N SER A 65 3.59 -8.26 -13.75
CA SER A 65 3.42 -8.64 -15.15
C SER A 65 2.26 -7.87 -15.78
N ASN A 66 2.30 -7.73 -17.09
CA ASN A 66 1.21 -7.08 -17.81
C ASN A 66 -0.13 -7.79 -17.59
N GLU A 67 -0.10 -9.10 -17.48
CA GLU A 67 -1.28 -9.89 -17.21
C GLU A 67 -1.92 -9.52 -15.87
N ILE A 68 -1.11 -9.39 -14.82
CA ILE A 68 -1.61 -8.98 -13.51
C ILE A 68 -2.08 -7.53 -13.56
N GLN A 69 -1.34 -6.65 -14.22
CA GLN A 69 -1.73 -5.25 -14.33
C GLN A 69 -3.10 -5.11 -15.00
N GLN A 70 -3.37 -5.91 -16.01
CA GLN A 70 -4.66 -5.88 -16.68
C GLN A 70 -5.80 -6.41 -15.81
N ARG A 71 -5.49 -7.29 -14.88
CA ARG A 71 -6.49 -7.80 -13.94
C ARG A 71 -6.81 -6.82 -12.83
N CYS A 72 -5.92 -5.86 -12.56
CA CYS A 72 -6.12 -4.88 -11.51
C CYS A 72 -7.26 -3.93 -11.87
N ASP A 73 -8.11 -3.64 -10.89
CA ASP A 73 -9.12 -2.61 -11.04
C ASP A 73 -8.49 -1.22 -11.03
N TYR A 74 -7.42 -1.07 -10.26
CA TYR A 74 -6.67 0.19 -10.14
C TYR A 74 -5.18 -0.10 -10.04
N LEU A 75 -4.39 0.82 -10.55
CA LEU A 75 -2.95 0.82 -10.36
C LEU A 75 -2.57 2.11 -9.64
N VAL A 76 -1.82 2.00 -8.58
CA VAL A 76 -1.36 3.14 -7.81
C VAL A 76 0.16 3.15 -7.76
N LYS A 77 0.72 4.34 -7.63
CA LYS A 77 2.16 4.51 -7.48
C LYS A 77 2.48 5.46 -6.36
N ILE A 78 3.61 5.21 -5.72
CA ILE A 78 4.18 6.17 -4.79
C ILE A 78 5.00 7.14 -5.63
N PRO A 79 4.69 8.44 -5.57
CA PRO A 79 5.34 9.42 -6.46
C PRO A 79 6.79 9.69 -6.06
N THR A 80 7.65 8.76 -6.41
CA THR A 80 9.09 8.88 -6.20
C THR A 80 9.81 8.86 -7.55
N LYS A 81 11.04 9.34 -7.59
CA LYS A 81 11.85 9.35 -8.80
C LYS A 81 12.56 8.01 -9.04
N PHE A 82 12.44 7.10 -8.11
CA PHE A 82 13.10 5.80 -8.16
C PHE A 82 12.20 4.76 -7.53
N CYS A 83 12.44 3.50 -7.88
CA CYS A 83 11.71 2.40 -7.27
C CYS A 83 12.10 2.25 -5.81
N ILE A 84 11.10 2.09 -4.97
CA ILE A 84 11.33 1.85 -3.55
C ILE A 84 11.17 0.37 -3.24
N ASN A 85 11.72 -0.04 -2.11
CA ASN A 85 11.60 -1.39 -1.63
C ASN A 85 10.14 -1.82 -1.52
N VAL A 86 9.84 -3.06 -1.92
CA VAL A 86 8.48 -3.60 -1.91
C VAL A 86 7.85 -3.54 -0.52
N GLY A 87 8.62 -3.86 0.51
CA GLY A 87 8.13 -3.78 1.88
C GLY A 87 7.75 -2.36 2.27
N LEU A 88 8.58 -1.41 1.91
CA LEU A 88 8.31 -0.01 2.16
C LEU A 88 7.10 0.47 1.37
N ALA A 89 6.99 0.06 0.11
CA ALA A 89 5.83 0.41 -0.72
C ALA A 89 4.54 -0.10 -0.10
N CYS A 90 4.55 -1.32 0.41
CA CYS A 90 3.41 -1.90 1.10
C CYS A 90 3.05 -1.09 2.34
N ALA A 91 4.03 -0.77 3.18
CA ALA A 91 3.81 0.00 4.40
C ALA A 91 3.22 1.37 4.09
N LEU A 92 3.77 2.06 3.09
CA LEU A 92 3.26 3.38 2.71
C LEU A 92 1.83 3.31 2.18
N THR A 93 1.52 2.30 1.38
CA THR A 93 0.18 2.11 0.84
C THR A 93 -0.83 1.87 1.96
N LEU A 94 -0.51 1.03 2.91
CA LEU A 94 -1.38 0.73 4.04
C LEU A 94 -1.52 1.92 4.97
N TYR A 95 -0.45 2.68 5.16
CA TYR A 95 -0.51 3.89 5.97
C TYR A 95 -1.41 4.94 5.32
N ASP A 96 -1.24 5.15 4.02
CA ASP A 96 -2.09 6.09 3.28
C ASP A 96 -3.56 5.67 3.36
N ARG A 97 -3.83 4.38 3.22
CA ARG A 97 -5.18 3.84 3.41
C ARG A 97 -5.73 4.17 4.79
N SER A 98 -4.92 3.94 5.82
CA SER A 98 -5.33 4.21 7.20
C SER A 98 -5.70 5.69 7.40
N ILE A 99 -4.91 6.58 6.86
CA ILE A 99 -5.17 8.02 6.95
C ILE A 99 -6.44 8.39 6.18
N MET A 100 -6.58 7.88 4.96
CA MET A 100 -7.73 8.20 4.12
C MET A 100 -9.05 7.68 4.71
N LEU A 101 -9.05 6.47 5.27
CA LEU A 101 -10.25 5.91 5.87
C LEU A 101 -10.67 6.64 7.15
N GLY A 102 -9.74 7.37 7.74
CA GLY A 102 -10.07 8.21 8.90
C GLY A 102 -10.03 7.46 10.21
N GLY A 103 -10.70 8.02 11.21
CA GLY A 103 -10.68 7.46 12.56
C GLY A 103 -9.56 7.99 13.42
N HIS A 104 -8.78 8.93 12.89
CA HIS A 104 -7.72 9.59 13.63
C HIS A 104 -8.15 11.02 13.97
N PRO A 105 -7.71 11.56 15.11
CA PRO A 105 -7.96 12.96 15.44
C PRO A 105 -7.36 13.87 14.36
N GLU A 106 -7.97 15.00 14.17
CA GLU A 106 -7.44 16.01 13.26
C GLU A 106 -6.08 16.48 13.73
N ARG A 107 -5.23 16.80 12.77
CA ARG A 107 -3.92 17.36 13.07
C ARG A 107 -4.09 18.79 13.57
N PRO A 108 -3.30 19.20 14.57
CA PRO A 108 -3.36 20.59 15.02
C PRO A 108 -2.88 21.52 13.92
N VAL A 109 -3.40 22.72 13.90
CA VAL A 109 -2.93 23.77 12.99
C VAL A 109 -1.54 24.24 13.40
N LYS A 110 -1.27 24.20 14.68
CA LYS A 110 0.02 24.60 15.24
C LYS A 110 1.04 23.47 15.01
N ILE A 111 2.26 23.83 14.73
CA ILE A 111 3.33 22.84 14.54
C ILE A 111 3.52 22.05 15.82
N GLY A 112 3.51 20.74 15.68
CA GLY A 112 3.76 19.82 16.79
C GLY A 112 2.62 18.85 17.02
N GLY A 113 2.59 18.28 18.20
CA GLY A 113 1.64 17.24 18.54
C GLY A 113 0.26 17.77 18.87
N PRO A 114 -0.74 16.89 18.99
CA PRO A 114 -2.12 17.25 19.26
C PRO A 114 -2.33 17.73 20.70
N ASN A 115 -1.40 17.45 21.57
CA ASN A 115 -1.48 17.80 22.97
C ASN A 115 -0.59 19.01 23.24
N GLU A 116 -1.17 20.10 23.63
CA GLU A 116 -0.43 21.33 23.97
C GLU A 116 0.52 21.13 25.15
N ASN A 117 0.26 20.11 25.94
CA ASN A 117 1.11 19.75 27.09
C ASN A 117 2.17 18.73 26.77
N TRP A 118 2.35 18.40 25.47
CA TRP A 118 3.39 17.43 25.11
C TRP A 118 4.76 17.96 25.47
N VAL A 119 5.50 17.16 26.21
CA VAL A 119 6.84 17.48 26.65
C VAL A 119 7.81 16.45 26.08
N LYS A 120 8.91 16.94 25.53
CA LYS A 120 9.93 16.08 24.98
C LYS A 120 10.49 15.15 26.07
N PRO A 121 10.58 13.83 25.80
CA PRO A 121 11.19 12.91 26.79
C PRO A 121 12.61 13.33 27.13
N GLN A 122 12.93 13.29 28.40
CA GLN A 122 14.28 13.61 28.86
C GLN A 122 15.21 12.44 28.62
N LYS A 123 16.44 12.74 28.29
CA LYS A 123 17.47 11.71 28.19
C LYS A 123 17.74 11.10 29.56
N ARG A 124 17.82 9.80 29.59
CA ARG A 124 18.26 9.08 30.78
C ARG A 124 19.78 9.11 30.88
#